data_8e5ba568906237b99d240a714fd04a75
#
_entry.id   8e5ba568906237b99d240a714fd04a75
#
_cell.length_a   1.000
_cell.length_b   1.000
_cell.length_c   1.000
_cell.angle_alpha   90.00
_cell.angle_beta   90.00
_cell.angle_gamma   90.00
#
_symmetry.space_group_name_H-M   'P 1'
#
loop_
_entity.id
_entity.type
_entity.pdbx_description
1 polymer ?
#
loop_
_entity_poly.entity_id
_entity_poly.type
_entity_poly.pdbx_seq_one_letter_code
_entity_poly.pdbx_strand_id
1 'polypeptide(L)'
;MTGNRAVAYKSPGVVEVIDIDYPTFELKDGPGVNPANVGRKVPHGVILRTVTTNICGSDQHMVRGRTTAPSDLVLGHEITGEVVECGPDVEFIKVGDIVSVPFNISCGRCRNCKERKTGICLNVNPDRPGSAYGYVDMGGWVGGQAEYVLVPYADWNLLKFPDRDQALEKIMDLTMLSDIFPTGFHGAFSAGVAVGSTVYIAGAGPVGLAAAASAQLLGAAVVIVADLNEERLAQARSFGCETIDLRKGEPQDQIEQILGVPEVDCGVDAVGFEARGHGKDAGTERPATVLNSLMTVTAAGGGLGIPGLYVTGDPGGVDEAAKVGSLSIRLGLGWAKSLSFATGQTPVMKYNRSLMMAILHDKVQIAKAVNAQAISLDDAPRGYAEFDAGKSIKYVLNPNQYVK
;
A
#
# COMPACT_ATOMS: atom_id res chain seq x y z
N MET A 1 17.09 4.32 27.46
CA MET A 1 17.44 4.65 26.08
C MET A 1 16.69 5.92 25.73
N THR A 2 17.37 6.82 25.13
CA THR A 2 16.92 8.16 24.81
C THR A 2 16.08 8.13 23.56
N GLY A 3 14.85 8.69 23.61
CA GLY A 3 14.03 9.14 22.49
C GLY A 3 13.78 8.16 21.33
N ASN A 4 12.68 8.33 20.68
CA ASN A 4 12.34 7.69 19.42
C ASN A 4 11.76 8.80 18.51
N ARG A 5 12.44 9.16 17.45
CA ARG A 5 11.97 10.19 16.52
C ARG A 5 11.01 9.57 15.54
N ALA A 6 9.89 10.23 15.28
CA ALA A 6 8.84 9.71 14.43
C ALA A 6 8.18 10.79 13.58
N VAL A 7 7.64 10.41 12.44
CA VAL A 7 6.83 11.27 11.56
C VAL A 7 5.39 11.24 12.02
N ALA A 8 4.81 12.40 12.32
CA ALA A 8 3.45 12.51 12.82
C ALA A 8 2.60 13.45 11.94
N TYR A 9 1.35 13.06 11.76
CA TYR A 9 0.31 13.94 11.20
C TYR A 9 -0.10 14.98 12.24
N LYS A 10 -0.10 16.25 11.89
CA LYS A 10 -0.48 17.35 12.79
C LYS A 10 -1.85 17.92 12.46
N SER A 11 -2.08 18.21 11.21
CA SER A 11 -3.32 18.75 10.65
C SER A 11 -3.31 18.57 9.13
N PRO A 12 -4.43 18.81 8.42
CA PRO A 12 -4.44 18.72 6.97
C PRO A 12 -3.30 19.49 6.29
N GLY A 13 -2.49 18.76 5.52
CA GLY A 13 -1.30 19.28 4.83
C GLY A 13 -0.05 19.44 5.69
N VAL A 14 -0.09 19.14 6.99
CA VAL A 14 1.03 19.34 7.92
C VAL A 14 1.49 18.01 8.51
N VAL A 15 2.75 17.69 8.24
CA VAL A 15 3.47 16.54 8.80
C VAL A 15 4.75 17.06 9.46
N GLU A 16 5.07 16.55 10.64
CA GLU A 16 6.26 16.95 11.40
C GLU A 16 7.00 15.72 11.93
N VAL A 17 8.31 15.89 12.18
CA VAL A 17 9.10 14.92 12.95
C VAL A 17 9.03 15.32 14.42
N ILE A 18 8.61 14.40 15.26
CA ILE A 18 8.45 14.60 16.70
C ILE A 18 9.22 13.55 17.50
N ASP A 19 9.49 13.83 18.75
CA ASP A 19 10.00 12.86 19.72
C ASP A 19 8.82 12.12 20.37
N ILE A 20 8.90 10.81 20.40
CA ILE A 20 7.97 9.92 21.12
C ILE A 20 8.72 8.98 22.07
N ASP A 21 8.01 8.31 22.93
CA ASP A 21 8.61 7.30 23.82
C ASP A 21 9.19 6.13 23.02
N TYR A 22 10.29 5.57 23.51
CA TYR A 22 10.78 4.26 23.06
C TYR A 22 9.70 3.19 23.28
N PRO A 23 9.43 2.32 22.28
CA PRO A 23 8.36 1.33 22.39
C PRO A 23 8.63 0.32 23.52
N THR A 24 7.56 -0.20 24.09
CA THR A 24 7.60 -1.27 25.11
C THR A 24 6.69 -2.41 24.69
N PHE A 25 6.81 -3.59 25.31
CA PHE A 25 5.92 -4.75 25.00
C PHE A 25 4.49 -4.58 25.54
N GLU A 26 3.98 -3.37 25.41
CA GLU A 26 2.63 -2.99 25.77
C GLU A 26 2.16 -1.83 24.88
N LEU A 27 0.93 -1.91 24.38
CA LEU A 27 0.33 -0.80 23.64
C LEU A 27 -0.15 0.25 24.65
N LYS A 28 0.53 1.37 24.71
CA LYS A 28 0.21 2.51 25.56
C LYS A 28 -0.90 3.36 24.95
N ASP A 29 -1.52 4.19 25.78
CA ASP A 29 -2.44 5.23 25.29
C ASP A 29 -1.70 6.27 24.45
N GLY A 30 -2.41 6.84 23.49
CA GLY A 30 -1.85 7.85 22.58
C GLY A 30 -2.75 8.17 21.39
N PRO A 31 -2.33 9.11 20.52
CA PRO A 31 -3.12 9.52 19.35
C PRO A 31 -3.49 8.33 18.47
N GLY A 32 -4.79 8.15 18.22
CA GLY A 32 -5.32 7.09 17.36
C GLY A 32 -5.34 5.69 17.98
N VAL A 33 -4.84 5.50 19.20
CA VAL A 33 -4.89 4.21 19.89
C VAL A 33 -6.36 3.91 20.27
N ASN A 34 -6.81 2.71 19.90
CA ASN A 34 -8.15 2.27 20.30
C ASN A 34 -8.21 2.05 21.80
N PRO A 35 -9.16 2.66 22.54
CA PRO A 35 -9.26 2.53 24.01
C PRO A 35 -9.30 1.08 24.51
N ALA A 36 -9.91 0.17 23.75
CA ALA A 36 -9.97 -1.24 24.11
C ALA A 36 -8.64 -2.00 23.92
N ASN A 37 -7.66 -1.39 23.23
CA ASN A 37 -6.32 -1.94 23.07
C ASN A 37 -5.30 -1.33 24.05
N VAL A 38 -5.64 -0.23 24.75
CA VAL A 38 -4.74 0.38 25.76
C VAL A 38 -4.40 -0.63 26.86
N GLY A 39 -3.11 -0.74 27.16
CA GLY A 39 -2.61 -1.72 28.13
C GLY A 39 -2.48 -3.15 27.60
N ARG A 40 -2.73 -3.38 26.32
CA ARG A 40 -2.57 -4.69 25.68
C ARG A 40 -1.12 -5.13 25.71
N LYS A 41 -0.85 -6.24 26.41
CA LYS A 41 0.49 -6.85 26.49
C LYS A 41 0.86 -7.54 25.18
N VAL A 42 2.12 -7.44 24.80
CA VAL A 42 2.67 -7.94 23.54
C VAL A 42 3.89 -8.86 23.79
N PRO A 43 3.78 -9.91 24.63
CA PRO A 43 4.91 -10.80 24.93
C PRO A 43 5.42 -11.57 23.71
N HIS A 44 4.58 -11.73 22.68
CA HIS A 44 4.85 -12.36 21.38
C HIS A 44 5.36 -11.36 20.32
N GLY A 45 5.76 -10.16 20.72
CA GLY A 45 6.24 -9.12 19.82
C GLY A 45 7.74 -8.94 19.85
N VAL A 46 8.21 -8.11 18.93
CA VAL A 46 9.61 -7.63 18.88
C VAL A 46 9.63 -6.11 18.80
N ILE A 47 10.73 -5.51 19.24
CA ILE A 47 11.05 -4.12 18.92
C ILE A 47 12.06 -4.13 17.79
N LEU A 48 11.73 -3.39 16.74
CA LEU A 48 12.60 -3.21 15.58
C LEU A 48 13.28 -1.84 15.64
N ARG A 49 14.55 -1.80 15.29
CA ARG A 49 15.21 -0.61 14.78
C ARG A 49 14.90 -0.52 13.30
N THR A 50 14.20 0.53 12.88
CA THR A 50 13.74 0.69 11.50
C THR A 50 14.92 0.85 10.56
N VAL A 51 15.05 -0.05 9.59
CA VAL A 51 16.04 0.03 8.52
C VAL A 51 15.53 0.98 7.45
N THR A 52 14.32 0.74 6.97
CA THR A 52 13.59 1.61 6.04
C THR A 52 12.11 1.60 6.35
N THR A 53 11.44 2.70 6.03
CA THR A 53 9.98 2.82 6.04
C THR A 53 9.56 3.76 4.92
N ASN A 54 8.39 3.55 4.32
CA ASN A 54 8.09 4.27 3.09
C ASN A 54 6.87 5.20 3.25
N ILE A 55 6.82 6.26 2.43
CA ILE A 55 5.63 7.10 2.28
C ILE A 55 4.68 6.39 1.30
N CYS A 56 3.42 6.20 1.72
CA CYS A 56 2.37 5.55 0.95
C CYS A 56 1.24 6.52 0.56
N GLY A 57 0.51 6.17 -0.50
CA GLY A 57 -0.70 6.90 -0.90
C GLY A 57 -1.79 6.90 0.16
N SER A 58 -1.92 5.82 0.94
CA SER A 58 -2.87 5.74 2.04
C SER A 58 -2.53 6.68 3.21
N ASP A 59 -1.23 6.91 3.51
CA ASP A 59 -0.80 7.95 4.44
C ASP A 59 -1.21 9.34 3.92
N GLN A 60 -1.07 9.56 2.61
CA GLN A 60 -1.40 10.85 2.00
C GLN A 60 -2.88 11.20 2.10
N HIS A 61 -3.79 10.24 2.07
CA HIS A 61 -5.21 10.47 2.32
C HIS A 61 -5.45 11.03 3.74
N MET A 62 -4.74 10.51 4.76
CA MET A 62 -4.78 11.09 6.11
C MET A 62 -4.19 12.50 6.13
N VAL A 63 -3.04 12.71 5.49
CA VAL A 63 -2.37 14.01 5.43
C VAL A 63 -3.24 15.06 4.72
N ARG A 64 -4.04 14.69 3.72
CA ARG A 64 -5.02 15.58 3.08
C ARG A 64 -6.25 15.88 3.95
N GLY A 65 -6.40 15.25 5.12
CA GLY A 65 -7.60 15.38 5.96
C GLY A 65 -8.82 14.64 5.42
N ARG A 66 -8.61 13.60 4.59
CA ARG A 66 -9.67 12.77 4.01
C ARG A 66 -10.05 11.57 4.91
N THR A 67 -9.65 11.63 6.16
CA THR A 67 -9.95 10.64 7.20
C THR A 67 -10.16 11.36 8.55
N THR A 68 -10.54 10.60 9.59
CA THR A 68 -10.70 11.10 10.96
C THR A 68 -9.42 11.02 11.80
N ALA A 69 -8.24 11.05 11.16
CA ALA A 69 -6.95 10.94 11.85
C ALA A 69 -6.77 12.09 12.89
N PRO A 70 -6.45 11.77 14.16
CA PRO A 70 -6.18 12.78 15.17
C PRO A 70 -4.80 13.41 14.96
N SER A 71 -4.61 14.63 15.50
CA SER A 71 -3.28 15.25 15.58
C SER A 71 -2.31 14.35 16.35
N ASP A 72 -1.04 14.39 15.99
CA ASP A 72 0.05 13.59 16.57
C ASP A 72 -0.02 12.07 16.30
N LEU A 73 -0.90 11.63 15.39
CA LEU A 73 -0.88 10.25 14.92
C LEU A 73 0.46 9.98 14.22
N VAL A 74 1.24 9.04 14.76
CA VAL A 74 2.48 8.57 14.11
C VAL A 74 2.13 7.76 12.87
N LEU A 75 2.65 8.20 11.72
CA LEU A 75 2.38 7.63 10.40
C LEU A 75 3.24 6.39 10.10
N GLY A 76 2.88 5.69 9.03
CA GLY A 76 3.70 4.67 8.39
C GLY A 76 3.34 3.24 8.74
N HIS A 77 3.09 2.47 7.68
CA HIS A 77 2.75 1.05 7.76
C HIS A 77 3.66 0.17 6.89
N GLU A 78 4.54 0.77 6.10
CA GLU A 78 5.51 0.06 5.28
C GLU A 78 6.86 0.00 6.01
N ILE A 79 7.16 -1.12 6.68
CA ILE A 79 8.28 -1.21 7.62
C ILE A 79 9.21 -2.36 7.25
N THR A 80 10.53 -2.07 7.21
CA THR A 80 11.59 -3.07 7.21
C THR A 80 12.55 -2.72 8.35
N GLY A 81 12.90 -3.68 9.18
CA GLY A 81 13.67 -3.41 10.40
C GLY A 81 14.63 -4.50 10.81
N GLU A 82 15.53 -4.13 11.70
CA GLU A 82 16.40 -5.04 12.43
C GLU A 82 15.83 -5.29 13.83
N VAL A 83 15.70 -6.54 14.21
CA VAL A 83 15.23 -6.92 15.55
C VAL A 83 16.26 -6.53 16.59
N VAL A 84 15.86 -5.69 17.54
CA VAL A 84 16.74 -5.27 18.67
C VAL A 84 16.32 -5.84 20.02
N GLU A 85 15.03 -6.14 20.19
CA GLU A 85 14.49 -6.79 21.38
C GLU A 85 13.42 -7.81 21.03
N CYS A 86 13.39 -8.93 21.74
CA CYS A 86 12.34 -9.96 21.61
C CYS A 86 11.55 -10.06 22.92
N GLY A 87 10.22 -10.15 22.77
CA GLY A 87 9.36 -10.53 23.90
C GLY A 87 9.58 -11.99 24.31
N PRO A 88 9.16 -12.37 25.52
CA PRO A 88 9.46 -13.70 26.08
C PRO A 88 8.81 -14.88 25.34
N ASP A 89 7.76 -14.64 24.56
CA ASP A 89 7.04 -15.67 23.80
C ASP A 89 7.50 -15.77 22.33
N VAL A 90 8.59 -15.09 21.94
CA VAL A 90 9.17 -15.14 20.60
C VAL A 90 10.15 -16.30 20.49
N GLU A 91 9.94 -17.22 19.55
CA GLU A 91 10.70 -18.46 19.42
C GLU A 91 11.65 -18.48 18.22
N PHE A 92 11.19 -18.03 17.05
CA PHE A 92 11.89 -18.19 15.75
C PHE A 92 12.68 -16.95 15.34
N ILE A 93 12.12 -15.75 15.56
CA ILE A 93 12.78 -14.48 15.28
C ILE A 93 13.82 -14.17 16.36
N LYS A 94 14.99 -13.65 15.95
CA LYS A 94 16.12 -13.38 16.86
C LYS A 94 16.61 -11.96 16.71
N VAL A 95 17.21 -11.43 17.78
CA VAL A 95 17.95 -10.15 17.76
C VAL A 95 19.03 -10.21 16.67
N GLY A 96 19.08 -9.16 15.83
CA GLY A 96 19.96 -9.04 14.67
C GLY A 96 19.34 -9.50 13.35
N ASP A 97 18.17 -10.16 13.36
CA ASP A 97 17.47 -10.53 12.12
C ASP A 97 16.97 -9.26 11.41
N ILE A 98 17.15 -9.22 10.07
CA ILE A 98 16.51 -8.22 9.22
C ILE A 98 15.21 -8.81 8.70
N VAL A 99 14.11 -8.06 8.86
CA VAL A 99 12.76 -8.54 8.61
C VAL A 99 11.91 -7.53 7.84
N SER A 100 11.03 -8.02 6.98
CA SER A 100 9.92 -7.25 6.41
C SER A 100 8.67 -7.43 7.29
N VAL A 101 7.98 -6.33 7.56
CA VAL A 101 6.75 -6.29 8.34
C VAL A 101 5.57 -6.12 7.39
N PRO A 102 4.62 -7.06 7.28
CA PRO A 102 3.38 -6.84 6.54
C PRO A 102 2.64 -5.63 7.11
N PHE A 103 2.12 -4.76 6.26
CA PHE A 103 1.36 -3.60 6.75
C PHE A 103 0.13 -4.00 7.58
N ASN A 104 -0.47 -5.15 7.24
CA ASN A 104 -1.55 -5.73 8.05
C ASN A 104 -1.00 -6.42 9.29
N ILE A 105 -1.64 -6.19 10.42
CA ILE A 105 -1.35 -6.91 11.65
C ILE A 105 -2.31 -8.09 11.76
N SER A 106 -1.79 -9.30 11.93
CA SER A 106 -2.59 -10.50 12.09
C SER A 106 -2.12 -11.35 13.28
N CYS A 107 -3.07 -11.97 14.00
CA CYS A 107 -2.77 -12.67 15.25
C CYS A 107 -2.38 -14.14 15.09
N GLY A 108 -2.56 -14.74 13.91
CA GLY A 108 -2.31 -16.16 13.66
C GLY A 108 -3.32 -17.13 14.31
N ARG A 109 -4.21 -16.65 15.17
CA ARG A 109 -5.03 -17.50 16.06
C ARG A 109 -6.53 -17.47 15.75
N CYS A 110 -7.06 -16.37 15.21
CA CYS A 110 -8.48 -16.24 14.89
C CYS A 110 -8.84 -17.05 13.63
N ARG A 111 -10.15 -17.23 13.38
CA ARG A 111 -10.65 -17.97 12.21
C ARG A 111 -10.04 -17.45 10.91
N ASN A 112 -10.10 -16.15 10.66
CA ASN A 112 -9.61 -15.57 9.41
C ASN A 112 -8.11 -15.80 9.21
N CYS A 113 -7.28 -15.67 10.25
CA CYS A 113 -5.85 -15.96 10.17
C CYS A 113 -5.60 -17.45 9.88
N LYS A 114 -6.35 -18.38 10.52
CA LYS A 114 -6.24 -19.82 10.25
C LYS A 114 -6.64 -20.17 8.81
N GLU A 115 -7.55 -19.40 8.21
CA GLU A 115 -7.93 -19.51 6.80
C GLU A 115 -7.02 -18.69 5.86
N ARG A 116 -5.88 -18.20 6.34
CA ARG A 116 -4.92 -17.35 5.58
C ARG A 116 -5.47 -16.01 5.07
N LYS A 117 -6.59 -15.53 5.61
CA LYS A 117 -7.18 -14.22 5.35
C LYS A 117 -6.55 -13.17 6.28
N THR A 118 -5.24 -12.95 6.15
CA THR A 118 -4.44 -12.18 7.11
C THR A 118 -4.72 -10.67 7.06
N GLY A 119 -5.22 -10.13 5.94
CA GLY A 119 -5.62 -8.73 5.81
C GLY A 119 -6.87 -8.34 6.63
N ILE A 120 -7.63 -9.31 7.13
CA ILE A 120 -8.89 -9.11 7.85
C ILE A 120 -8.92 -9.89 9.17
N CYS A 121 -7.87 -9.76 9.99
CA CYS A 121 -7.79 -10.36 11.31
C CYS A 121 -8.94 -9.89 12.21
N LEU A 122 -9.52 -10.82 13.02
CA LEU A 122 -10.67 -10.56 13.88
C LEU A 122 -10.29 -10.19 15.33
N ASN A 123 -9.01 -10.07 15.64
CA ASN A 123 -8.55 -9.94 17.03
C ASN A 123 -7.80 -8.65 17.34
N VAL A 124 -7.09 -8.08 16.38
CA VAL A 124 -6.12 -7.00 16.63
C VAL A 124 -6.71 -5.60 16.54
N ASN A 125 -7.91 -5.50 15.97
CA ASN A 125 -8.73 -4.29 15.95
C ASN A 125 -10.09 -4.61 16.59
N PRO A 126 -10.43 -3.93 17.69
CA PRO A 126 -11.70 -4.19 18.41
C PRO A 126 -12.96 -3.80 17.63
N ASP A 127 -12.86 -2.81 16.74
CA ASP A 127 -14.04 -2.20 16.12
C ASP A 127 -14.43 -2.88 14.80
N ARG A 128 -13.45 -3.43 14.07
CA ARG A 128 -13.70 -4.06 12.76
C ARG A 128 -12.62 -5.06 12.38
N PRO A 129 -12.89 -5.98 11.42
CA PRO A 129 -11.84 -6.85 10.87
C PRO A 129 -10.74 -6.04 10.17
N GLY A 130 -9.49 -6.45 10.40
CA GLY A 130 -8.30 -5.83 9.81
C GLY A 130 -7.66 -4.80 10.73
N SER A 131 -6.35 -4.64 10.58
CA SER A 131 -5.52 -3.73 11.38
C SER A 131 -4.26 -3.36 10.61
N ALA A 132 -3.73 -2.16 10.85
CA ALA A 132 -2.49 -1.68 10.27
C ALA A 132 -1.75 -0.77 11.26
N TYR A 133 -0.47 -0.54 11.02
CA TYR A 133 0.33 0.43 11.76
C TYR A 133 0.01 1.85 11.28
N GLY A 134 0.02 2.82 12.20
CA GLY A 134 -0.02 4.24 11.86
C GLY A 134 -1.18 4.66 10.96
N TYR A 135 -2.32 3.98 11.05
CA TYR A 135 -3.50 4.31 10.28
C TYR A 135 -4.72 4.43 11.18
N VAL A 136 -5.54 5.48 10.97
CA VAL A 136 -6.76 5.71 11.72
C VAL A 136 -7.75 4.56 11.55
N ASP A 137 -8.50 4.23 12.61
CA ASP A 137 -9.54 3.17 12.65
C ASP A 137 -9.02 1.74 12.34
N MET A 138 -7.70 1.54 12.37
CA MET A 138 -7.07 0.24 12.11
C MET A 138 -6.48 -0.41 13.38
N GLY A 139 -7.11 -0.18 14.54
CA GLY A 139 -6.76 -0.80 15.83
C GLY A 139 -5.83 0.02 16.70
N GLY A 140 -5.28 1.14 16.18
CA GLY A 140 -4.47 2.09 16.93
C GLY A 140 -3.03 1.63 17.21
N TRP A 141 -2.46 0.81 16.37
CA TRP A 141 -1.05 0.43 16.43
C TRP A 141 -0.17 1.56 15.93
N VAL A 142 0.85 1.91 16.73
CA VAL A 142 1.75 3.04 16.44
C VAL A 142 2.45 2.81 15.10
N GLY A 143 2.57 3.86 14.31
CA GLY A 143 3.18 3.82 12.98
C GLY A 143 4.69 3.57 13.02
N GLY A 144 5.21 3.06 11.92
CA GLY A 144 6.61 2.69 11.76
C GLY A 144 7.46 3.72 11.03
N GLN A 145 6.95 4.91 10.67
CA GLN A 145 7.79 6.02 10.24
C GLN A 145 8.50 6.63 11.45
N ALA A 146 9.27 5.78 12.14
CA ALA A 146 9.97 6.07 13.39
C ALA A 146 11.33 5.34 13.43
N GLU A 147 12.22 5.76 14.34
CA GLU A 147 13.51 5.08 14.53
C GLU A 147 13.33 3.67 15.12
N TYR A 148 12.31 3.48 15.97
CA TYR A 148 11.97 2.19 16.58
C TYR A 148 10.47 1.94 16.55
N VAL A 149 10.07 0.69 16.36
CA VAL A 149 8.66 0.28 16.30
C VAL A 149 8.41 -1.06 17.00
N LEU A 150 7.28 -1.16 17.72
CA LEU A 150 6.77 -2.41 18.28
C LEU A 150 6.00 -3.18 17.22
N VAL A 151 6.37 -4.43 16.98
CA VAL A 151 5.66 -5.35 16.08
C VAL A 151 5.10 -6.53 16.86
N PRO A 152 3.76 -6.68 16.96
CA PRO A 152 3.14 -7.79 17.65
C PRO A 152 3.16 -9.07 16.79
N TYR A 153 3.02 -10.23 17.45
CA TYR A 153 2.93 -11.56 16.80
C TYR A 153 4.09 -11.80 15.82
N ALA A 154 5.32 -11.57 16.28
CA ALA A 154 6.51 -11.52 15.44
C ALA A 154 6.75 -12.79 14.64
N ASP A 155 6.73 -13.97 15.27
CA ASP A 155 6.94 -15.25 14.60
C ASP A 155 5.88 -15.57 13.54
N TRP A 156 4.70 -14.96 13.65
CA TRP A 156 3.63 -15.13 12.68
C TRP A 156 3.70 -14.11 11.55
N ASN A 157 3.90 -12.83 11.86
CA ASN A 157 3.81 -11.74 10.87
C ASN A 157 5.11 -11.53 10.09
N LEU A 158 6.28 -11.70 10.72
CA LEU A 158 7.53 -11.24 10.13
C LEU A 158 8.06 -12.17 9.04
N LEU A 159 8.46 -11.60 7.93
CA LEU A 159 9.26 -12.27 6.91
C LEU A 159 10.73 -11.97 7.18
N LYS A 160 11.45 -12.97 7.72
CA LYS A 160 12.90 -12.89 7.89
C LYS A 160 13.61 -13.04 6.56
N PHE A 161 14.58 -12.16 6.29
CA PHE A 161 15.46 -12.30 5.12
C PHE A 161 16.55 -13.35 5.40
N PRO A 162 16.87 -14.16 4.37
CA PRO A 162 17.76 -15.33 4.58
C PRO A 162 19.19 -14.94 4.95
N ASP A 163 19.70 -13.85 4.40
CA ASP A 163 21.03 -13.34 4.59
C ASP A 163 21.00 -11.83 4.84
N ARG A 164 21.73 -11.37 5.85
CA ARG A 164 21.76 -9.97 6.28
C ARG A 164 22.42 -9.05 5.24
N ASP A 165 23.57 -9.46 4.72
CA ASP A 165 24.35 -8.60 3.84
C ASP A 165 23.65 -8.47 2.48
N GLN A 166 23.14 -9.58 1.94
CA GLN A 166 22.30 -9.58 0.74
C GLN A 166 21.04 -8.73 0.93
N ALA A 167 20.41 -8.80 2.12
CA ALA A 167 19.23 -7.99 2.42
C ALA A 167 19.54 -6.49 2.40
N LEU A 168 20.66 -6.08 2.99
CA LEU A 168 21.06 -4.68 3.00
C LEU A 168 21.51 -4.18 1.62
N GLU A 169 22.14 -5.03 0.80
CA GLU A 169 22.48 -4.72 -0.59
C GLU A 169 21.21 -4.48 -1.43
N LYS A 170 20.17 -5.30 -1.25
CA LYS A 170 18.90 -5.22 -2.01
C LYS A 170 17.79 -4.49 -1.26
N ILE A 171 18.13 -3.69 -0.26
CA ILE A 171 17.15 -3.13 0.68
C ILE A 171 16.10 -2.24 -0.01
N MET A 172 16.47 -1.52 -1.06
CA MET A 172 15.56 -0.65 -1.79
C MET A 172 14.44 -1.43 -2.50
N ASP A 173 14.72 -2.64 -2.98
CA ASP A 173 13.70 -3.53 -3.53
C ASP A 173 12.94 -4.25 -2.41
N LEU A 174 13.64 -4.75 -1.39
CA LEU A 174 13.05 -5.55 -0.32
C LEU A 174 12.12 -4.75 0.59
N THR A 175 12.35 -3.44 0.76
CA THR A 175 11.44 -2.58 1.53
C THR A 175 10.02 -2.50 0.93
N MET A 176 9.89 -2.74 -0.38
CA MET A 176 8.59 -2.75 -1.08
C MET A 176 7.72 -3.97 -0.72
N LEU A 177 8.29 -5.00 -0.07
CA LEU A 177 7.57 -6.22 0.33
C LEU A 177 6.61 -6.02 1.49
N SER A 178 6.74 -4.93 2.23
CA SER A 178 5.87 -4.63 3.37
C SER A 178 4.45 -4.26 2.94
N ASP A 179 4.27 -3.65 1.75
CA ASP A 179 2.98 -3.25 1.20
C ASP A 179 2.95 -3.23 -0.32
N ILE A 180 3.50 -2.18 -0.98
CA ILE A 180 3.13 -1.82 -2.35
C ILE A 180 3.40 -2.92 -3.36
N PHE A 181 4.46 -3.72 -3.20
CA PHE A 181 4.72 -4.80 -4.14
C PHE A 181 3.71 -5.95 -4.00
N PRO A 182 3.46 -6.51 -2.79
CA PRO A 182 2.35 -7.44 -2.58
C PRO A 182 0.99 -6.87 -2.97
N THR A 183 0.75 -5.57 -2.75
CA THR A 183 -0.53 -4.92 -3.05
C THR A 183 -0.74 -4.79 -4.57
N GLY A 184 0.26 -4.35 -5.32
CA GLY A 184 0.21 -4.34 -6.77
C GLY A 184 0.08 -5.76 -7.35
N PHE A 185 0.83 -6.71 -6.79
CA PHE A 185 0.75 -8.13 -7.19
C PHE A 185 -0.64 -8.70 -6.92
N HIS A 186 -1.23 -8.39 -5.76
CA HIS A 186 -2.59 -8.83 -5.43
C HIS A 186 -3.62 -8.26 -6.41
N GLY A 187 -3.50 -6.98 -6.79
CA GLY A 187 -4.35 -6.37 -7.81
C GLY A 187 -4.32 -7.13 -9.13
N ALA A 188 -3.13 -7.36 -9.67
CA ALA A 188 -2.96 -8.11 -10.92
C ALA A 188 -3.41 -9.58 -10.79
N PHE A 189 -2.98 -10.27 -9.73
CA PHE A 189 -3.31 -11.67 -9.50
C PHE A 189 -4.82 -11.91 -9.31
N SER A 190 -5.48 -11.06 -8.54
CA SER A 190 -6.92 -11.19 -8.25
C SER A 190 -7.81 -10.76 -9.44
N ALA A 191 -7.29 -9.93 -10.34
CA ALA A 191 -7.91 -9.65 -11.62
C ALA A 191 -7.82 -10.82 -12.61
N GLY A 192 -7.03 -11.86 -12.28
CA GLY A 192 -6.88 -13.04 -13.15
C GLY A 192 -5.77 -12.90 -14.19
N VAL A 193 -4.84 -11.98 -14.02
CA VAL A 193 -3.70 -11.82 -14.95
C VAL A 193 -2.90 -13.11 -15.05
N ALA A 194 -2.66 -13.54 -16.28
CA ALA A 194 -1.92 -14.75 -16.62
C ALA A 194 -1.09 -14.53 -17.90
N VAL A 195 -0.37 -15.56 -18.32
CA VAL A 195 0.41 -15.53 -19.56
C VAL A 195 -0.49 -15.17 -20.75
N GLY A 196 -0.12 -14.12 -21.48
CA GLY A 196 -0.83 -13.65 -22.66
C GLY A 196 -1.93 -12.62 -22.40
N SER A 197 -2.27 -12.32 -21.13
CA SER A 197 -3.33 -11.34 -20.81
C SER A 197 -2.98 -9.92 -21.29
N THR A 198 -4.00 -9.18 -21.71
CA THR A 198 -3.99 -7.72 -21.81
C THR A 198 -4.54 -7.12 -20.53
N VAL A 199 -3.86 -6.13 -19.95
CA VAL A 199 -4.16 -5.59 -18.62
C VAL A 199 -4.25 -4.07 -18.68
N TYR A 200 -5.36 -3.51 -18.17
CA TYR A 200 -5.51 -2.08 -17.94
C TYR A 200 -5.36 -1.76 -16.44
N ILE A 201 -4.45 -0.86 -16.10
CA ILE A 201 -4.17 -0.41 -14.73
C ILE A 201 -4.52 1.08 -14.64
N ALA A 202 -5.52 1.42 -13.86
CA ALA A 202 -5.88 2.79 -13.56
C ALA A 202 -5.03 3.31 -12.40
N GLY A 203 -4.26 4.37 -12.67
CA GLY A 203 -3.31 5.00 -11.76
C GLY A 203 -1.87 4.51 -11.95
N ALA A 204 -0.94 5.46 -12.12
CA ALA A 204 0.50 5.24 -12.22
C ALA A 204 1.24 5.72 -10.95
N GLY A 205 0.57 5.72 -9.81
CA GLY A 205 1.19 5.86 -8.49
C GLY A 205 2.01 4.61 -8.12
N PRO A 206 2.68 4.59 -6.96
CA PRO A 206 3.54 3.46 -6.59
C PRO A 206 2.84 2.08 -6.64
N VAL A 207 1.57 1.98 -6.19
CA VAL A 207 0.79 0.73 -6.27
C VAL A 207 0.49 0.35 -7.73
N GLY A 208 0.15 1.33 -8.59
CA GLY A 208 -0.12 1.07 -10.01
C GLY A 208 1.13 0.62 -10.76
N LEU A 209 2.28 1.26 -10.52
CA LEU A 209 3.56 0.84 -11.09
C LEU A 209 3.99 -0.55 -10.58
N ALA A 210 3.73 -0.84 -9.29
CA ALA A 210 3.96 -2.17 -8.74
C ALA A 210 3.00 -3.22 -9.34
N ALA A 211 1.74 -2.87 -9.62
CA ALA A 211 0.80 -3.74 -10.32
C ALA A 211 1.25 -4.00 -11.76
N ALA A 212 1.79 -2.99 -12.44
CA ALA A 212 2.31 -3.13 -13.80
C ALA A 212 3.53 -4.09 -13.85
N ALA A 213 4.51 -3.90 -12.97
CA ALA A 213 5.65 -4.81 -12.84
C ALA A 213 5.20 -6.24 -12.46
N SER A 214 4.17 -6.35 -11.62
CA SER A 214 3.57 -7.64 -11.24
C SER A 214 2.84 -8.31 -12.40
N ALA A 215 2.10 -7.56 -13.20
CA ALA A 215 1.43 -8.09 -14.39
C ALA A 215 2.45 -8.64 -15.40
N GLN A 216 3.57 -7.94 -15.60
CA GLN A 216 4.69 -8.46 -16.41
C GLN A 216 5.30 -9.73 -15.81
N LEU A 217 5.50 -9.78 -14.50
CA LEU A 217 6.01 -10.97 -13.79
C LEU A 217 5.05 -12.18 -13.91
N LEU A 218 3.74 -11.92 -13.98
CA LEU A 218 2.70 -12.94 -14.20
C LEU A 218 2.58 -13.36 -15.67
N GLY A 219 3.27 -12.68 -16.60
CA GLY A 219 3.33 -13.04 -18.01
C GLY A 219 2.31 -12.33 -18.90
N ALA A 220 1.76 -11.19 -18.48
CA ALA A 220 0.89 -10.38 -19.33
C ALA A 220 1.60 -10.03 -20.66
N ALA A 221 0.85 -10.12 -21.77
CA ALA A 221 1.37 -9.76 -23.10
C ALA A 221 1.43 -8.25 -23.31
N VAL A 222 0.41 -7.53 -22.82
CA VAL A 222 0.35 -6.07 -22.88
C VAL A 222 -0.12 -5.52 -21.53
N VAL A 223 0.62 -4.56 -21.00
CA VAL A 223 0.26 -3.83 -19.78
C VAL A 223 0.08 -2.36 -20.14
N ILE A 224 -1.13 -1.85 -19.93
CA ILE A 224 -1.55 -0.48 -20.24
C ILE A 224 -1.77 0.25 -18.93
N VAL A 225 -0.96 1.28 -18.64
CA VAL A 225 -1.06 2.09 -17.42
C VAL A 225 -1.65 3.46 -17.77
N ALA A 226 -2.67 3.87 -17.04
CA ALA A 226 -3.36 5.13 -17.24
C ALA A 226 -3.20 6.09 -16.06
N ASP A 227 -2.92 7.36 -16.34
CA ASP A 227 -2.84 8.40 -15.32
C ASP A 227 -3.15 9.78 -15.92
N LEU A 228 -3.34 10.79 -15.05
CA LEU A 228 -3.45 12.20 -15.40
C LEU A 228 -2.08 12.90 -15.40
N ASN A 229 -1.03 12.26 -14.92
CA ASN A 229 0.29 12.82 -14.71
C ASN A 229 1.31 12.23 -15.69
N GLU A 230 1.86 13.07 -16.56
CA GLU A 230 2.80 12.66 -17.61
C GLU A 230 4.13 12.12 -17.03
N GLU A 231 4.61 12.66 -15.92
CA GLU A 231 5.84 12.17 -15.27
C GLU A 231 5.68 10.70 -14.81
N ARG A 232 4.51 10.37 -14.26
CA ARG A 232 4.16 9.00 -13.85
C ARG A 232 3.98 8.07 -15.05
N LEU A 233 3.36 8.57 -16.14
CA LEU A 233 3.24 7.80 -17.38
C LEU A 233 4.62 7.54 -18.01
N ALA A 234 5.52 8.52 -17.99
CA ALA A 234 6.90 8.34 -18.46
C ALA A 234 7.64 7.26 -17.64
N GLN A 235 7.41 7.20 -16.33
CA GLN A 235 7.96 6.15 -15.48
C GLN A 235 7.43 4.76 -15.88
N ALA A 236 6.14 4.61 -16.14
CA ALA A 236 5.57 3.34 -16.62
C ALA A 236 6.19 2.90 -17.97
N ARG A 237 6.34 3.83 -18.92
CA ARG A 237 7.01 3.54 -20.20
C ARG A 237 8.46 3.10 -20.04
N SER A 238 9.16 3.60 -19.02
CA SER A 238 10.59 3.30 -18.80
C SER A 238 10.89 1.82 -18.56
N PHE A 239 9.87 1.04 -18.16
CA PHE A 239 10.00 -0.41 -17.99
C PHE A 239 9.02 -1.23 -18.84
N GLY A 240 8.61 -0.67 -20.00
CA GLY A 240 7.96 -1.41 -21.09
C GLY A 240 6.44 -1.49 -21.02
N CYS A 241 5.77 -0.57 -20.32
CA CYS A 241 4.31 -0.47 -20.37
C CYS A 241 3.86 0.45 -21.50
N GLU A 242 2.72 0.12 -22.11
CA GLU A 242 1.92 1.07 -22.86
C GLU A 242 1.25 2.06 -21.89
N THR A 243 0.92 3.26 -22.36
CA THR A 243 0.33 4.28 -21.48
C THR A 243 -0.83 5.02 -22.09
N ILE A 244 -1.78 5.40 -21.25
CA ILE A 244 -2.95 6.21 -21.58
C ILE A 244 -2.92 7.51 -20.76
N ASP A 245 -3.03 8.63 -21.47
CA ASP A 245 -3.18 9.96 -20.87
C ASP A 245 -4.67 10.29 -20.70
N LEU A 246 -5.17 10.15 -19.49
CA LEU A 246 -6.59 10.38 -19.17
C LEU A 246 -7.04 11.83 -19.34
N ARG A 247 -6.12 12.78 -19.50
CA ARG A 247 -6.46 14.18 -19.88
C ARG A 247 -6.95 14.29 -21.32
N LYS A 248 -6.60 13.33 -22.19
CA LYS A 248 -6.95 13.33 -23.62
C LYS A 248 -8.32 12.72 -23.93
N GLY A 249 -8.93 12.02 -22.97
CA GLY A 249 -10.26 11.41 -23.15
C GLY A 249 -10.43 10.10 -22.40
N GLU A 250 -11.45 9.37 -22.79
CA GLU A 250 -11.82 8.10 -22.17
C GLU A 250 -10.78 7.01 -22.48
N PRO A 251 -10.53 6.08 -21.52
CA PRO A 251 -9.55 5.02 -21.73
C PRO A 251 -9.94 4.05 -22.86
N GLN A 252 -11.22 3.84 -23.10
CA GLN A 252 -11.72 2.92 -24.12
C GLN A 252 -11.18 3.27 -25.52
N ASP A 253 -11.26 4.54 -25.92
CA ASP A 253 -10.81 5.00 -27.25
C ASP A 253 -9.27 4.86 -27.41
N GLN A 254 -8.53 5.08 -26.32
CA GLN A 254 -7.08 4.98 -26.35
C GLN A 254 -6.61 3.51 -26.30
N ILE A 255 -7.33 2.61 -25.61
CA ILE A 255 -7.10 1.16 -25.64
C ILE A 255 -7.30 0.62 -27.06
N GLU A 256 -8.37 1.05 -27.75
CA GLU A 256 -8.62 0.65 -29.14
C GLU A 256 -7.48 1.04 -30.09
N GLN A 257 -6.87 2.21 -29.88
CA GLN A 257 -5.68 2.63 -30.64
C GLN A 257 -4.46 1.73 -30.40
N ILE A 258 -4.30 1.17 -29.19
CA ILE A 258 -3.17 0.31 -28.83
C ILE A 258 -3.43 -1.14 -29.28
N LEU A 259 -4.62 -1.67 -29.02
CA LEU A 259 -4.93 -3.10 -29.18
C LEU A 259 -5.72 -3.43 -30.44
N GLY A 260 -6.33 -2.43 -31.10
CA GLY A 260 -7.29 -2.64 -32.19
C GLY A 260 -8.69 -3.06 -31.73
N VAL A 261 -8.88 -3.20 -30.41
CA VAL A 261 -10.17 -3.48 -29.75
C VAL A 261 -10.29 -2.62 -28.49
N PRO A 262 -11.50 -2.17 -28.10
CA PRO A 262 -11.67 -1.24 -26.98
C PRO A 262 -11.74 -1.93 -25.60
N GLU A 263 -11.23 -3.16 -25.47
CA GLU A 263 -11.34 -3.99 -24.27
C GLU A 263 -10.02 -4.68 -23.95
N VAL A 264 -9.83 -5.01 -22.65
CA VAL A 264 -8.73 -5.79 -22.08
C VAL A 264 -9.26 -7.00 -21.31
N ASP A 265 -8.43 -8.01 -21.06
CA ASP A 265 -8.82 -9.19 -20.29
C ASP A 265 -8.99 -8.89 -18.80
N CYS A 266 -8.14 -8.03 -18.25
CA CYS A 266 -8.07 -7.75 -16.80
C CYS A 266 -7.99 -6.25 -16.52
N GLY A 267 -8.64 -5.80 -15.43
CA GLY A 267 -8.58 -4.42 -14.95
C GLY A 267 -8.06 -4.31 -13.52
N VAL A 268 -7.25 -3.28 -13.23
CA VAL A 268 -6.74 -3.02 -11.88
C VAL A 268 -7.03 -1.57 -11.49
N ASP A 269 -7.65 -1.38 -10.31
CA ASP A 269 -7.80 -0.08 -9.68
C ASP A 269 -6.66 0.19 -8.70
N ALA A 270 -5.78 1.11 -9.03
CA ALA A 270 -4.70 1.58 -8.16
C ALA A 270 -4.85 3.06 -7.77
N VAL A 271 -6.07 3.60 -7.81
CA VAL A 271 -6.43 4.99 -7.48
C VAL A 271 -7.26 5.06 -6.21
N GLY A 272 -8.42 4.40 -6.17
CA GLY A 272 -9.35 4.43 -5.06
C GLY A 272 -10.28 5.64 -5.05
N PHE A 273 -10.75 6.04 -3.85
CA PHE A 273 -11.87 6.96 -3.64
C PHE A 273 -11.60 8.43 -4.04
N GLU A 274 -10.35 8.88 -4.13
CA GLU A 274 -10.01 10.23 -4.62
C GLU A 274 -9.83 10.30 -6.14
N ALA A 275 -10.47 9.41 -6.89
CA ALA A 275 -10.43 9.38 -8.34
C ALA A 275 -10.93 10.68 -8.97
N ARG A 276 -10.37 11.04 -10.12
CA ARG A 276 -10.78 12.21 -10.92
C ARG A 276 -11.39 11.76 -12.24
N GLY A 277 -12.12 12.68 -12.90
CA GLY A 277 -12.70 12.45 -14.21
C GLY A 277 -11.64 12.34 -15.32
N HIS A 278 -12.11 12.16 -16.54
CA HIS A 278 -11.28 12.06 -17.74
C HIS A 278 -11.53 13.24 -18.69
N GLY A 279 -10.62 13.50 -19.62
CA GLY A 279 -10.72 14.55 -20.61
C GLY A 279 -10.96 15.93 -19.97
N LYS A 280 -12.03 16.60 -20.33
CA LYS A 280 -12.41 17.90 -19.78
C LYS A 280 -12.70 17.91 -18.27
N ASP A 281 -13.05 16.74 -17.71
CA ASP A 281 -13.35 16.56 -16.29
C ASP A 281 -12.12 16.10 -15.47
N ALA A 282 -10.93 16.01 -16.07
CA ALA A 282 -9.69 15.52 -15.44
C ALA A 282 -9.29 16.28 -14.16
N GLY A 283 -9.73 17.54 -14.02
CA GLY A 283 -9.52 18.35 -12.81
C GLY A 283 -10.54 18.13 -11.70
N THR A 284 -11.63 17.41 -11.97
CA THR A 284 -12.76 17.25 -11.04
C THR A 284 -12.70 15.90 -10.34
N GLU A 285 -12.79 15.89 -9.01
CA GLU A 285 -12.90 14.65 -8.25
C GLU A 285 -14.24 13.96 -8.54
N ARG A 286 -14.16 12.68 -8.89
CA ARG A 286 -15.28 11.80 -9.22
C ARG A 286 -14.99 10.38 -8.73
N PRO A 287 -15.32 10.05 -7.48
CA PRO A 287 -14.87 8.82 -6.81
C PRO A 287 -15.21 7.50 -7.52
N ALA A 288 -16.30 7.47 -8.29
CA ALA A 288 -16.74 6.28 -9.02
C ALA A 288 -16.11 6.12 -10.43
N THR A 289 -15.31 7.09 -10.90
CA THR A 289 -14.82 7.12 -12.29
C THR A 289 -13.99 5.88 -12.63
N VAL A 290 -13.05 5.53 -11.78
CA VAL A 290 -12.14 4.39 -12.05
C VAL A 290 -12.92 3.08 -12.11
N LEU A 291 -13.77 2.79 -11.13
CA LEU A 291 -14.57 1.55 -11.13
C LEU A 291 -15.50 1.47 -12.37
N ASN A 292 -16.11 2.60 -12.77
CA ASN A 292 -16.97 2.65 -13.94
C ASN A 292 -16.18 2.46 -15.25
N SER A 293 -14.98 3.04 -15.36
CA SER A 293 -14.13 2.85 -16.53
C SER A 293 -13.63 1.41 -16.65
N LEU A 294 -13.21 0.82 -15.52
CA LEU A 294 -12.80 -0.60 -15.47
C LEU A 294 -13.90 -1.55 -15.95
N MET A 295 -15.14 -1.35 -15.49
CA MET A 295 -16.28 -2.15 -15.97
C MET A 295 -16.55 -1.93 -17.48
N THR A 296 -16.24 -0.75 -18.01
CA THR A 296 -16.40 -0.44 -19.43
C THR A 296 -15.36 -1.16 -20.27
N VAL A 297 -14.08 -1.07 -19.89
CA VAL A 297 -12.95 -1.55 -20.71
C VAL A 297 -12.58 -3.02 -20.48
N THR A 298 -13.05 -3.66 -19.42
CA THR A 298 -12.78 -5.07 -19.18
C THR A 298 -13.76 -5.93 -19.99
N ALA A 299 -13.25 -6.91 -20.71
CA ALA A 299 -14.03 -7.83 -21.55
C ALA A 299 -14.98 -8.69 -20.70
N ALA A 300 -16.03 -9.20 -21.34
CA ALA A 300 -17.00 -10.06 -20.66
C ALA A 300 -16.31 -11.33 -20.08
N GLY A 301 -16.64 -11.65 -18.84
CA GLY A 301 -16.01 -12.73 -18.06
C GLY A 301 -14.67 -12.36 -17.42
N GLY A 302 -14.17 -11.14 -17.66
CA GLY A 302 -12.91 -10.66 -17.09
C GLY A 302 -12.98 -10.34 -15.58
N GLY A 303 -11.82 -10.05 -14.99
CA GLY A 303 -11.68 -9.76 -13.58
C GLY A 303 -11.20 -8.35 -13.28
N LEU A 304 -11.68 -7.81 -12.16
CA LEU A 304 -11.25 -6.53 -11.60
C LEU A 304 -10.54 -6.77 -10.27
N GLY A 305 -9.26 -6.42 -10.19
CA GLY A 305 -8.50 -6.33 -8.95
C GLY A 305 -8.56 -4.89 -8.42
N ILE A 306 -9.02 -4.71 -7.18
CA ILE A 306 -9.30 -3.39 -6.60
C ILE A 306 -8.50 -3.21 -5.30
N PRO A 307 -7.16 -3.03 -5.38
CA PRO A 307 -6.34 -2.64 -4.24
C PRO A 307 -6.46 -1.16 -3.90
N GLY A 308 -7.05 -0.34 -4.77
CA GLY A 308 -7.36 1.06 -4.50
C GLY A 308 -8.13 1.22 -3.19
N LEU A 309 -7.75 2.21 -2.38
CA LEU A 309 -8.35 2.44 -1.07
C LEU A 309 -9.75 3.05 -1.20
N TYR A 310 -10.72 2.45 -0.51
CA TYR A 310 -12.06 3.00 -0.29
C TYR A 310 -12.35 3.05 1.20
N VAL A 311 -12.80 4.22 1.67
CA VAL A 311 -13.04 4.48 3.10
C VAL A 311 -14.52 4.43 3.44
N THR A 312 -14.84 4.13 4.68
CA THR A 312 -16.23 4.12 5.20
C THR A 312 -16.68 5.47 5.75
N GLY A 313 -15.75 6.44 5.81
CA GLY A 313 -16.00 7.81 6.25
C GLY A 313 -14.95 8.75 5.67
N ASP A 314 -15.37 9.75 4.92
CA ASP A 314 -14.53 10.78 4.29
C ASP A 314 -15.06 12.17 4.61
N PRO A 315 -14.49 12.87 5.61
CA PRO A 315 -14.93 14.21 5.98
C PRO A 315 -14.86 15.22 4.82
N GLY A 316 -13.93 15.00 3.86
CA GLY A 316 -13.73 15.84 2.68
C GLY A 316 -14.48 15.36 1.43
N GLY A 317 -15.36 14.35 1.53
CA GLY A 317 -16.07 13.78 0.39
C GLY A 317 -16.87 14.81 -0.41
N VAL A 318 -16.86 14.66 -1.74
CA VAL A 318 -17.44 15.62 -2.70
C VAL A 318 -18.96 15.77 -2.60
N ASP A 319 -19.63 14.79 -2.02
CA ASP A 319 -21.08 14.79 -1.75
C ASP A 319 -21.39 13.95 -0.50
N GLU A 320 -22.66 13.96 -0.06
CA GLU A 320 -23.08 13.24 1.15
C GLU A 320 -22.94 11.70 1.01
N ALA A 321 -23.04 11.17 -0.21
CA ALA A 321 -22.82 9.75 -0.46
C ALA A 321 -21.34 9.38 -0.30
N ALA A 322 -20.43 10.16 -0.89
CA ALA A 322 -18.99 9.97 -0.77
C ALA A 322 -18.53 10.06 0.70
N LYS A 323 -19.09 10.97 1.49
CA LYS A 323 -18.75 11.13 2.92
C LYS A 323 -18.98 9.88 3.76
N VAL A 324 -19.87 9.00 3.35
CA VAL A 324 -20.16 7.71 4.02
C VAL A 324 -19.69 6.51 3.23
N GLY A 325 -18.78 6.71 2.25
CA GLY A 325 -18.20 5.65 1.45
C GLY A 325 -19.16 5.03 0.42
N SER A 326 -20.26 5.72 0.07
CA SER A 326 -21.20 5.28 -0.96
C SER A 326 -20.81 5.82 -2.33
N LEU A 327 -20.86 4.98 -3.37
CA LEU A 327 -20.47 5.33 -4.73
C LEU A 327 -21.56 4.97 -5.73
N SER A 328 -21.75 5.82 -6.75
CA SER A 328 -22.64 5.52 -7.87
C SER A 328 -21.89 4.74 -8.96
N ILE A 329 -21.85 3.42 -8.82
CA ILE A 329 -21.22 2.51 -9.80
C ILE A 329 -22.22 1.89 -10.74
N ARG A 330 -21.79 1.58 -11.98
CA ARG A 330 -22.59 0.94 -13.03
C ARG A 330 -22.63 -0.58 -12.85
N LEU A 331 -23.07 -1.05 -11.67
CA LEU A 331 -23.05 -2.47 -11.33
C LEU A 331 -23.81 -3.34 -12.34
N GLY A 332 -24.89 -2.81 -12.94
CA GLY A 332 -25.65 -3.49 -14.00
C GLY A 332 -24.79 -3.82 -15.24
N LEU A 333 -23.82 -2.99 -15.56
CA LEU A 333 -22.86 -3.29 -16.65
C LEU A 333 -21.90 -4.43 -16.24
N GLY A 334 -21.37 -4.38 -15.01
CA GLY A 334 -20.53 -5.45 -14.48
C GLY A 334 -21.26 -6.80 -14.44
N TRP A 335 -22.54 -6.78 -14.03
CA TRP A 335 -23.38 -7.97 -14.03
C TRP A 335 -23.63 -8.50 -15.44
N ALA A 336 -23.96 -7.62 -16.40
CA ALA A 336 -24.22 -8.02 -17.80
C ALA A 336 -22.98 -8.62 -18.48
N LYS A 337 -21.78 -8.15 -18.13
CA LYS A 337 -20.51 -8.69 -18.61
C LYS A 337 -20.00 -9.89 -17.77
N SER A 338 -20.71 -10.31 -16.72
CA SER A 338 -20.26 -11.37 -15.79
C SER A 338 -18.87 -11.12 -15.22
N LEU A 339 -18.58 -9.87 -14.84
CA LEU A 339 -17.28 -9.50 -14.29
C LEU A 339 -17.12 -10.00 -12.86
N SER A 340 -15.91 -10.42 -12.49
CA SER A 340 -15.53 -10.68 -11.10
C SER A 340 -14.90 -9.43 -10.47
N PHE A 341 -15.14 -9.22 -9.16
CA PHE A 341 -14.61 -8.09 -8.39
C PHE A 341 -13.88 -8.63 -7.18
N ALA A 342 -12.58 -8.33 -7.08
CA ALA A 342 -11.78 -8.65 -5.91
C ALA A 342 -11.31 -7.35 -5.24
N THR A 343 -11.82 -7.09 -4.04
CA THR A 343 -11.56 -5.86 -3.28
C THR A 343 -11.12 -6.16 -1.86
N GLY A 344 -10.55 -5.18 -1.19
CA GLY A 344 -10.21 -5.22 0.23
C GLY A 344 -8.71 -5.19 0.51
N GLN A 345 -8.37 -5.37 1.78
CA GLN A 345 -6.98 -5.33 2.26
C GLN A 345 -6.17 -6.49 1.69
N THR A 346 -5.05 -6.18 1.08
CA THR A 346 -4.12 -7.18 0.54
C THR A 346 -3.60 -8.10 1.64
N PRO A 347 -3.74 -9.43 1.52
CA PRO A 347 -3.13 -10.37 2.46
C PRO A 347 -1.62 -10.52 2.16
N VAL A 348 -0.80 -9.56 2.59
CA VAL A 348 0.64 -9.44 2.26
C VAL A 348 1.38 -10.77 2.45
N MET A 349 1.14 -11.46 3.56
CA MET A 349 1.79 -12.73 3.88
C MET A 349 1.53 -13.86 2.87
N LYS A 350 0.51 -13.73 2.03
CA LYS A 350 0.23 -14.68 0.93
C LYS A 350 1.30 -14.61 -0.16
N TYR A 351 1.92 -13.46 -0.34
CA TYR A 351 2.76 -13.16 -1.49
C TYR A 351 4.21 -12.83 -1.14
N ASN A 352 4.46 -12.21 0.02
CA ASN A 352 5.73 -11.58 0.35
C ASN A 352 6.94 -12.51 0.22
N ARG A 353 6.84 -13.79 0.65
CA ARG A 353 7.94 -14.75 0.51
C ARG A 353 8.26 -15.06 -0.96
N SER A 354 7.27 -15.28 -1.80
CA SER A 354 7.48 -15.55 -3.23
C SER A 354 8.06 -14.33 -3.95
N LEU A 355 7.57 -13.13 -3.60
CA LEU A 355 8.06 -11.87 -4.16
C LEU A 355 9.48 -11.55 -3.66
N MET A 356 9.82 -11.88 -2.40
CA MET A 356 11.19 -11.82 -1.90
C MET A 356 12.12 -12.68 -2.77
N MET A 357 11.72 -13.91 -3.08
CA MET A 357 12.53 -14.78 -3.95
C MET A 357 12.69 -14.20 -5.36
N ALA A 358 11.66 -13.56 -5.90
CA ALA A 358 11.75 -12.87 -7.19
C ALA A 358 12.76 -11.72 -7.17
N ILE A 359 12.82 -10.93 -6.08
CA ILE A 359 13.81 -9.88 -5.87
C ILE A 359 15.22 -10.45 -5.70
N LEU A 360 15.40 -11.44 -4.79
CA LEU A 360 16.70 -12.00 -4.50
C LEU A 360 17.36 -12.69 -5.70
N HIS A 361 16.55 -13.17 -6.65
CA HIS A 361 17.00 -13.81 -7.90
C HIS A 361 16.86 -12.91 -9.14
N ASP A 362 16.77 -11.59 -8.97
CA ASP A 362 16.77 -10.59 -10.04
C ASP A 362 15.69 -10.79 -11.12
N LYS A 363 14.52 -11.34 -10.74
CA LYS A 363 13.36 -11.49 -11.64
C LYS A 363 12.55 -10.20 -11.76
N VAL A 364 12.72 -9.28 -10.81
CA VAL A 364 12.07 -7.97 -10.79
C VAL A 364 12.95 -6.96 -10.07
N GLN A 365 12.98 -5.73 -10.56
CA GLN A 365 13.62 -4.56 -9.96
C GLN A 365 12.52 -3.58 -9.56
N ILE A 366 11.84 -3.88 -8.46
CA ILE A 366 10.64 -3.13 -8.07
C ILE A 366 10.96 -1.69 -7.64
N ALA A 367 12.10 -1.46 -6.97
CA ALA A 367 12.56 -0.13 -6.61
C ALA A 367 12.74 0.78 -7.84
N LYS A 368 13.29 0.23 -8.93
CA LYS A 368 13.43 0.94 -10.19
C LYS A 368 12.08 1.20 -10.85
N ALA A 369 11.17 0.23 -10.85
CA ALA A 369 9.84 0.37 -11.46
C ALA A 369 9.04 1.50 -10.79
N VAL A 370 9.12 1.62 -9.45
CA VAL A 370 8.41 2.66 -8.68
C VAL A 370 9.23 3.93 -8.47
N ASN A 371 10.43 4.05 -9.07
CA ASN A 371 11.35 5.18 -8.89
C ASN A 371 11.63 5.46 -7.41
N ALA A 372 12.07 4.45 -6.66
CA ALA A 372 12.33 4.56 -5.23
C ALA A 372 13.55 5.45 -4.94
N GLN A 373 13.40 6.39 -4.01
CA GLN A 373 14.47 7.27 -3.56
C GLN A 373 14.53 7.33 -2.04
N ALA A 374 15.73 7.12 -1.50
CA ALA A 374 15.97 7.22 -0.07
C ALA A 374 16.10 8.69 0.36
N ILE A 375 15.45 9.03 1.47
CA ILE A 375 15.56 10.34 2.13
C ILE A 375 15.72 10.15 3.64
N SER A 376 16.21 11.17 4.35
CA SER A 376 16.29 11.12 5.80
C SER A 376 14.90 11.17 6.45
N LEU A 377 14.82 10.82 7.74
CA LEU A 377 13.58 11.00 8.51
C LEU A 377 13.17 12.49 8.56
N ASP A 378 14.15 13.39 8.68
CA ASP A 378 13.93 14.84 8.71
C ASP A 378 13.36 15.40 7.41
N ASP A 379 13.61 14.73 6.28
CA ASP A 379 13.06 15.10 4.98
C ASP A 379 11.63 14.58 4.75
N ALA A 380 11.04 13.82 5.67
CA ALA A 380 9.71 13.26 5.49
C ALA A 380 8.63 14.32 5.17
N PRO A 381 8.57 15.50 5.84
CA PRO A 381 7.61 16.55 5.49
C PRO A 381 7.74 17.01 4.04
N ARG A 382 8.97 17.15 3.53
CA ARG A 382 9.24 17.45 2.12
C ARG A 382 8.77 16.31 1.21
N GLY A 383 9.08 15.08 1.58
CA GLY A 383 8.65 13.88 0.82
C GLY A 383 7.13 13.81 0.67
N TYR A 384 6.37 14.08 1.74
CA TYR A 384 4.91 14.14 1.69
C TYR A 384 4.41 15.28 0.78
N ALA A 385 4.99 16.47 0.87
CA ALA A 385 4.62 17.61 0.03
C ALA A 385 4.88 17.36 -1.46
N GLU A 386 6.04 16.77 -1.80
CA GLU A 386 6.39 16.43 -3.18
C GLU A 386 5.52 15.28 -3.72
N PHE A 387 5.21 14.28 -2.89
CA PHE A 387 4.30 13.20 -3.25
C PHE A 387 2.88 13.74 -3.53
N ASP A 388 2.39 14.66 -2.70
CA ASP A 388 1.10 15.33 -2.89
C ASP A 388 1.06 16.18 -4.17
N ALA A 389 2.16 16.85 -4.50
CA ALA A 389 2.34 17.57 -5.76
C ALA A 389 2.40 16.68 -7.01
N GLY A 390 2.39 15.35 -6.83
CA GLY A 390 2.33 14.38 -7.92
C GLY A 390 3.69 13.92 -8.45
N LYS A 391 4.80 14.17 -7.74
CA LYS A 391 6.11 13.62 -8.13
C LYS A 391 6.04 12.12 -8.33
N SER A 392 6.68 11.63 -9.39
CA SER A 392 6.77 10.20 -9.71
C SER A 392 7.91 9.53 -8.93
N ILE A 393 7.84 9.60 -7.61
CA ILE A 393 8.87 9.08 -6.70
C ILE A 393 8.19 8.28 -5.58
N LYS A 394 8.71 7.09 -5.29
CA LYS A 394 8.43 6.36 -4.05
C LYS A 394 9.48 6.73 -3.02
N TYR A 395 9.11 7.57 -2.04
CA TYR A 395 10.02 7.97 -0.97
C TYR A 395 10.22 6.86 0.04
N VAL A 396 11.48 6.52 0.29
CA VAL A 396 11.95 5.56 1.29
C VAL A 396 12.65 6.33 2.39
N LEU A 397 12.05 6.40 3.57
CA LEU A 397 12.67 7.01 4.75
C LEU A 397 13.74 6.07 5.31
N ASN A 398 14.89 6.63 5.66
CA ASN A 398 16.06 5.93 6.20
C ASN A 398 16.40 6.46 7.62
N PRO A 399 15.58 6.13 8.65
CA PRO A 399 15.66 6.77 9.96
C PRO A 399 17.01 6.55 10.66
N ASN A 400 17.60 5.38 10.48
CA ASN A 400 18.83 4.97 11.14
C ASN A 400 20.03 4.83 10.17
N GLN A 401 19.94 5.45 8.99
CA GLN A 401 21.05 5.58 8.01
C GLN A 401 21.64 4.25 7.52
N TYR A 402 20.81 3.22 7.36
CA TYR A 402 21.23 1.93 6.78
C TYR A 402 21.45 2.00 5.26
N VAL A 403 20.68 2.83 4.56
CA VAL A 403 20.84 3.07 3.13
C VAL A 403 21.91 4.13 2.92
N LYS A 404 22.93 3.80 2.13
CA LYS A 404 24.07 4.68 1.83
C LYS A 404 23.82 5.50 0.58
#